data_2814d27cc73d2e510f2ace0cc255d8e8
#
_entry.id   2814d27cc73d2e510f2ace0cc255d8e8
#
_cell.length_a   1.000
_cell.length_b   1.000
_cell.length_c   1.000
_cell.angle_alpha   90.00
_cell.angle_beta   90.00
_cell.angle_gamma   90.00
#
_symmetry.space_group_name_H-M   'P 1'
#
loop_
_entity.id
_entity.type
_entity.pdbx_description
1 polymer ?
#
loop_
_entity_poly.entity_id
_entity_poly.type
_entity_poly.pdbx_seq_one_letter_code
_entity_poly.pdbx_strand_id
1 'polypeptide(L)'
;MDTIKLEQIIREKYGNTGAIIVQKNGVSVYEYYENECTKNSPFHVFSVTKSILSILIGIAIDKGYIKSIHQPILDFFPDYIVKKREKTIQSITLYHMMTMTAPYKYKYAPYTKYFTSEDWVKSSLDLLGGKGKIGEFRYAPVIGPDIFSGIIKNTTAMTVLNFAKKYLFEPLEIEVPGDIIFHNKEEHSFAALGDGGNVIYINSKENMVIIIASYFKPRVKDRMKLIKEYIEPMWKE
;
A
#
# COMPACT_ATOMS: atom_id res chain seq x y z
N MET A 1 -25.60 -14.43 -10.39
CA MET A 1 -24.61 -15.24 -11.14
C MET A 1 -24.17 -16.35 -10.20
N ASP A 2 -23.90 -17.55 -10.66
CA ASP A 2 -23.36 -18.61 -9.82
C ASP A 2 -21.83 -18.59 -9.79
N THR A 3 -21.22 -19.28 -8.82
CA THR A 3 -19.77 -19.32 -8.61
C THR A 3 -19.03 -19.99 -9.78
N ILE A 4 -19.65 -20.99 -10.43
CA ILE A 4 -19.07 -21.69 -11.60
C ILE A 4 -18.82 -20.70 -12.73
N LYS A 5 -19.80 -19.85 -13.03
CA LYS A 5 -19.69 -18.83 -14.07
C LYS A 5 -18.67 -17.74 -13.69
N LEU A 6 -18.59 -17.38 -12.41
CA LEU A 6 -17.59 -16.45 -11.92
C LEU A 6 -16.19 -17.01 -12.13
N GLU A 7 -15.95 -18.26 -11.75
CA GLU A 7 -14.65 -18.93 -11.91
C GLU A 7 -14.24 -19.06 -13.37
N GLN A 8 -15.19 -19.36 -14.27
CA GLN A 8 -14.91 -19.36 -15.72
C GLN A 8 -14.45 -17.96 -16.19
N ILE A 9 -15.12 -16.89 -15.77
CA ILE A 9 -14.71 -15.50 -16.09
C ILE A 9 -13.33 -15.19 -15.55
N ILE A 10 -13.00 -15.65 -14.33
CA ILE A 10 -11.68 -15.45 -13.73
C ILE A 10 -10.61 -16.13 -14.57
N ARG A 11 -10.77 -17.41 -14.92
CA ARG A 11 -9.82 -18.17 -15.74
C ARG A 11 -9.63 -17.55 -17.13
N GLU A 12 -10.71 -17.20 -17.82
CA GLU A 12 -10.66 -16.67 -19.17
C GLU A 12 -10.12 -15.25 -19.27
N LYS A 13 -10.51 -14.37 -18.32
CA LYS A 13 -10.25 -12.93 -18.44
C LYS A 13 -9.21 -12.41 -17.45
N TYR A 14 -9.00 -13.11 -16.33
CA TYR A 14 -8.15 -12.70 -15.21
C TYR A 14 -7.19 -13.82 -14.80
N GLY A 15 -6.72 -14.62 -15.73
CA GLY A 15 -6.00 -15.87 -15.53
C GLY A 15 -4.65 -15.80 -14.77
N ASN A 16 -4.21 -14.62 -14.35
CA ASN A 16 -3.11 -14.48 -13.39
C ASN A 16 -3.58 -14.32 -11.93
N THR A 17 -4.87 -14.45 -11.66
CA THR A 17 -5.42 -14.49 -10.31
C THR A 17 -5.03 -15.81 -9.65
N GLY A 18 -4.42 -15.75 -8.48
CA GLY A 18 -4.07 -16.94 -7.70
C GLY A 18 -5.09 -17.26 -6.64
N ALA A 19 -5.64 -16.24 -5.98
CA ALA A 19 -6.68 -16.42 -4.97
C ALA A 19 -7.67 -15.26 -4.93
N ILE A 20 -8.92 -15.55 -4.55
CA ILE A 20 -9.94 -14.56 -4.18
C ILE A 20 -10.58 -15.00 -2.88
N ILE A 21 -10.70 -14.07 -1.94
CA ILE A 21 -11.45 -14.27 -0.70
C ILE A 21 -12.51 -13.16 -0.60
N VAL A 22 -13.74 -13.54 -0.32
CA VAL A 22 -14.84 -12.59 -0.03
C VAL A 22 -15.31 -12.85 1.38
N GLN A 23 -15.26 -11.81 2.21
CA GLN A 23 -15.82 -11.80 3.54
C GLN A 23 -17.05 -10.88 3.57
N LYS A 24 -18.13 -11.33 4.19
CA LYS A 24 -19.34 -10.56 4.44
C LYS A 24 -19.70 -10.71 5.93
N ASN A 25 -19.89 -9.59 6.61
CA ASN A 25 -20.20 -9.58 8.06
C ASN A 25 -19.19 -10.37 8.91
N GLY A 26 -17.89 -10.31 8.55
CA GLY A 26 -16.83 -11.03 9.26
C GLY A 26 -16.72 -12.53 8.95
N VAL A 27 -17.56 -13.07 8.05
CA VAL A 27 -17.54 -14.48 7.66
C VAL A 27 -17.06 -14.62 6.23
N SER A 28 -16.19 -15.61 5.96
CA SER A 28 -15.80 -15.97 4.59
C SER A 28 -16.99 -16.61 3.87
N VAL A 29 -17.48 -15.92 2.82
CA VAL A 29 -18.64 -16.39 2.03
C VAL A 29 -18.21 -16.96 0.67
N TYR A 30 -16.99 -16.70 0.24
CA TYR A 30 -16.41 -17.26 -0.97
C TYR A 30 -14.90 -17.30 -0.86
N GLU A 31 -14.33 -18.42 -1.27
CA GLU A 31 -12.89 -18.62 -1.44
C GLU A 31 -12.62 -19.31 -2.77
N TYR A 32 -11.69 -18.75 -3.53
CA TYR A 32 -11.22 -19.29 -4.80
C TYR A 32 -9.71 -19.37 -4.78
N TYR A 33 -9.18 -20.50 -5.20
CA TYR A 33 -7.76 -20.74 -5.35
C TYR A 33 -7.50 -21.37 -6.71
N GLU A 34 -6.60 -20.79 -7.50
CA GLU A 34 -6.26 -21.29 -8.84
C GLU A 34 -4.92 -22.01 -8.80
N ASN A 35 -4.79 -23.03 -9.64
CA ASN A 35 -3.64 -23.92 -9.71
C ASN A 35 -3.34 -24.57 -8.35
N GLU A 36 -2.08 -24.55 -7.92
CA GLU A 36 -1.64 -25.13 -6.65
C GLU A 36 -1.73 -24.14 -5.47
N CYS A 37 -2.43 -23.02 -5.63
CA CYS A 37 -2.61 -22.05 -4.55
C CYS A 37 -3.48 -22.60 -3.44
N THR A 38 -3.13 -22.23 -2.22
CA THR A 38 -3.88 -22.53 -1.00
C THR A 38 -4.05 -21.25 -0.18
N LYS A 39 -4.81 -21.31 0.89
CA LYS A 39 -4.93 -20.21 1.86
C LYS A 39 -3.60 -19.76 2.46
N ASN A 40 -2.57 -20.60 2.43
CA ASN A 40 -1.25 -20.34 2.98
C ASN A 40 -0.21 -19.93 1.90
N SER A 41 -0.62 -19.83 0.64
CA SER A 41 0.29 -19.44 -0.44
C SER A 41 0.70 -17.98 -0.32
N PRO A 42 2.01 -17.66 -0.27
CA PRO A 42 2.47 -16.28 -0.21
C PRO A 42 2.35 -15.60 -1.57
N PHE A 43 1.96 -14.33 -1.59
CA PHE A 43 1.94 -13.49 -2.76
C PHE A 43 2.74 -12.21 -2.55
N HIS A 44 3.46 -11.79 -3.58
CA HIS A 44 4.07 -10.47 -3.60
C HIS A 44 3.01 -9.43 -3.97
N VAL A 45 2.57 -8.66 -3.01
CA VAL A 45 1.40 -7.76 -3.15
C VAL A 45 1.76 -6.35 -3.63
N PHE A 46 3.04 -6.11 -3.99
CA PHE A 46 3.54 -4.85 -4.56
C PHE A 46 3.07 -3.62 -3.78
N SER A 47 2.45 -2.71 -4.50
CA SER A 47 2.02 -1.43 -3.98
C SER A 47 0.93 -1.52 -2.92
N VAL A 48 0.35 -2.68 -2.62
CA VAL A 48 -0.49 -2.91 -1.44
C VAL A 48 0.30 -2.64 -0.12
N THR A 49 1.62 -2.76 -0.07
CA THR A 49 2.53 -2.39 1.05
C THR A 49 2.34 -0.97 1.61
N LYS A 50 2.13 0.04 0.76
CA LYS A 50 2.07 1.45 1.21
C LYS A 50 0.94 1.68 2.21
N SER A 51 -0.09 0.86 2.19
CA SER A 51 -1.20 0.98 3.14
C SER A 51 -0.93 0.34 4.48
N ILE A 52 -0.21 -0.79 4.53
CA ILE A 52 0.30 -1.24 5.84
C ILE A 52 1.18 -0.16 6.42
N LEU A 53 2.08 0.42 5.63
CA LEU A 53 2.91 1.52 6.12
C LEU A 53 2.06 2.71 6.62
N SER A 54 0.97 3.04 5.93
CA SER A 54 0.02 4.06 6.37
C SER A 54 -0.62 3.69 7.72
N ILE A 55 -1.06 2.44 7.88
CA ILE A 55 -1.60 1.92 9.15
C ILE A 55 -0.54 1.97 10.25
N LEU A 56 0.70 1.55 9.95
CA LEU A 56 1.79 1.57 10.93
C LEU A 56 2.14 2.99 11.37
N ILE A 57 2.09 3.98 10.47
CA ILE A 57 2.22 5.40 10.83
C ILE A 57 1.06 5.82 11.74
N GLY A 58 -0.17 5.41 11.45
CA GLY A 58 -1.34 5.66 12.33
C GLY A 58 -1.13 5.05 13.71
N ILE A 59 -0.68 3.81 13.80
CA ILE A 59 -0.35 3.14 15.08
C ILE A 59 0.79 3.89 15.80
N ALA A 60 1.81 4.36 15.09
CA ALA A 60 2.91 5.10 15.69
C ALA A 60 2.45 6.46 16.26
N ILE A 61 1.45 7.10 15.64
CA ILE A 61 0.81 8.32 16.17
C ILE A 61 -0.01 7.98 17.43
N ASP A 62 -0.84 6.96 17.37
CA ASP A 62 -1.68 6.51 18.48
C ASP A 62 -0.86 6.15 19.73
N LYS A 63 0.32 5.55 19.52
CA LYS A 63 1.27 5.22 20.59
C LYS A 63 2.20 6.37 21.02
N GLY A 64 2.06 7.55 20.44
CA GLY A 64 2.84 8.75 20.80
C GLY A 64 4.28 8.76 20.27
N TYR A 65 4.68 7.84 19.40
CA TYR A 65 5.99 7.86 18.73
C TYR A 65 6.09 8.98 17.69
N ILE A 66 4.98 9.33 17.07
CA ILE A 66 4.83 10.43 16.10
C ILE A 66 3.75 11.38 16.64
N LYS A 67 4.01 12.70 16.59
CA LYS A 67 3.07 13.70 17.16
C LYS A 67 1.83 13.88 16.28
N SER A 68 2.00 13.97 14.98
CA SER A 68 0.89 14.11 14.02
C SER A 68 1.35 13.91 12.58
N ILE A 69 0.39 13.71 11.66
CA ILE A 69 0.64 13.67 10.22
C ILE A 69 1.13 15.01 9.65
N HIS A 70 0.98 16.11 10.37
CA HIS A 70 1.44 17.44 9.93
C HIS A 70 2.89 17.75 10.36
N GLN A 71 3.55 16.81 11.03
CA GLN A 71 4.94 16.96 11.41
C GLN A 71 5.84 16.99 10.15
N PRO A 72 6.80 17.93 10.05
CA PRO A 72 7.75 17.98 8.93
C PRO A 72 8.55 16.69 8.83
N ILE A 73 8.80 16.24 7.60
CA ILE A 73 9.59 15.01 7.35
C ILE A 73 11.00 15.11 7.94
N LEU A 74 11.62 16.28 7.88
CA LEU A 74 12.97 16.49 8.39
C LEU A 74 13.10 16.35 9.90
N ASP A 75 12.02 16.53 10.67
CA ASP A 75 12.04 16.31 12.12
C ASP A 75 12.40 14.84 12.48
N PHE A 76 12.14 13.91 11.57
CA PHE A 76 12.47 12.50 11.76
C PHE A 76 13.90 12.13 11.34
N PHE A 77 14.61 13.06 10.67
CA PHE A 77 15.96 12.84 10.12
C PHE A 77 16.88 14.01 10.49
N PRO A 78 17.21 14.21 11.78
CA PRO A 78 17.97 15.37 12.25
C PRO A 78 19.39 15.42 11.63
N ASP A 79 19.98 14.28 11.28
CA ASP A 79 21.31 14.20 10.68
C ASP A 79 21.31 14.39 9.16
N TYR A 80 20.13 14.57 8.53
CA TYR A 80 20.05 14.76 7.10
C TYR A 80 20.41 16.19 6.70
N ILE A 81 21.49 16.34 5.93
CA ILE A 81 21.98 17.64 5.48
C ILE A 81 21.26 18.09 4.22
N VAL A 82 20.38 19.08 4.36
CA VAL A 82 19.66 19.68 3.23
C VAL A 82 20.62 20.48 2.35
N LYS A 83 20.61 20.23 1.04
CA LYS A 83 21.44 20.99 0.08
C LYS A 83 21.09 22.47 0.10
N LYS A 84 22.09 23.36 0.09
CA LYS A 84 21.97 24.84 0.30
C LYS A 84 20.84 25.52 -0.52
N ARG A 85 20.50 25.01 -1.70
CA ARG A 85 19.45 25.57 -2.60
C ARG A 85 18.12 24.86 -2.50
N GLU A 86 18.01 23.80 -1.70
CA GLU A 86 16.80 23.03 -1.52
C GLU A 86 16.03 23.58 -0.32
N LYS A 87 14.88 24.21 -0.58
CA LYS A 87 14.03 24.78 0.47
C LYS A 87 12.70 24.02 0.60
N THR A 88 12.24 23.44 -0.48
CA THR A 88 10.89 22.82 -0.55
C THR A 88 10.75 21.65 0.40
N ILE A 89 11.80 20.83 0.58
CA ILE A 89 11.78 19.68 1.50
C ILE A 89 11.48 20.09 2.95
N GLN A 90 11.84 21.31 3.35
CA GLN A 90 11.61 21.83 4.70
C GLN A 90 10.13 21.99 5.05
N SER A 91 9.29 22.14 4.03
CA SER A 91 7.83 22.30 4.18
C SER A 91 7.05 21.02 3.88
N ILE A 92 7.72 19.93 3.53
CA ILE A 92 7.06 18.64 3.28
C ILE A 92 6.78 17.98 4.62
N THR A 93 5.52 17.63 4.84
CA THR A 93 5.05 16.93 6.04
C THR A 93 4.78 15.46 5.76
N LEU A 94 4.61 14.69 6.83
CA LEU A 94 4.17 13.30 6.74
C LEU A 94 2.84 13.17 5.96
N TYR A 95 1.90 14.11 6.14
CA TYR A 95 0.65 14.19 5.36
C TYR A 95 0.91 14.25 3.85
N HIS A 96 1.82 15.09 3.38
CA HIS A 96 2.13 15.20 1.96
C HIS A 96 2.74 13.90 1.39
N MET A 97 3.50 13.17 2.20
CA MET A 97 4.03 11.86 1.80
C MET A 97 2.93 10.81 1.73
N MET A 98 2.05 10.75 2.73
CA MET A 98 0.95 9.77 2.81
C MET A 98 -0.09 9.99 1.70
N THR A 99 -0.36 11.25 1.33
CA THR A 99 -1.32 11.60 0.28
C THR A 99 -0.71 11.68 -1.12
N MET A 100 0.60 11.40 -1.25
CA MET A 100 1.35 11.54 -2.51
C MET A 100 1.26 12.94 -3.13
N THR A 101 1.26 13.95 -2.29
CA THR A 101 1.23 15.37 -2.69
C THR A 101 2.56 16.10 -2.42
N ALA A 102 3.61 15.35 -2.15
CA ALA A 102 4.97 15.86 -2.05
C ALA A 102 5.63 15.94 -3.44
N PRO A 103 6.35 17.03 -3.76
CA PRO A 103 7.09 17.14 -5.01
C PRO A 103 8.39 16.35 -4.98
N TYR A 104 8.87 15.95 -6.17
CA TYR A 104 10.12 15.22 -6.36
C TYR A 104 11.01 15.87 -7.41
N LYS A 105 12.33 15.77 -7.23
CA LYS A 105 13.38 16.39 -8.09
C LYS A 105 13.59 15.68 -9.43
N TYR A 106 12.78 14.72 -9.81
CA TYR A 106 12.90 13.97 -11.05
C TYR A 106 11.59 14.01 -11.87
N LYS A 107 11.74 13.93 -13.19
CA LYS A 107 10.60 13.74 -14.10
C LYS A 107 10.26 12.26 -14.27
N TYR A 108 11.29 11.43 -14.43
CA TYR A 108 11.19 9.97 -14.50
C TYR A 108 11.95 9.37 -13.33
N ALA A 109 11.37 8.37 -12.67
CA ALA A 109 11.96 7.74 -11.50
C ALA A 109 13.36 7.16 -11.83
N PRO A 110 14.40 7.54 -11.10
CA PRO A 110 15.78 7.11 -11.37
C PRO A 110 16.05 5.72 -10.79
N TYR A 111 15.30 4.72 -11.26
CA TYR A 111 15.28 3.37 -10.68
C TYR A 111 16.68 2.75 -10.52
N THR A 112 17.53 2.80 -11.57
CA THR A 112 18.86 2.19 -11.49
C THR A 112 19.67 2.81 -10.34
N LYS A 113 19.77 4.14 -10.31
CA LYS A 113 20.52 4.85 -9.26
C LYS A 113 19.93 4.59 -7.87
N TYR A 114 18.63 4.47 -7.78
CA TYR A 114 17.92 4.24 -6.54
C TYR A 114 18.19 2.83 -5.99
N PHE A 115 17.95 1.79 -6.79
CA PHE A 115 18.13 0.40 -6.37
C PHE A 115 19.58 -0.05 -6.18
N THR A 116 20.55 0.69 -6.73
CA THR A 116 21.99 0.45 -6.46
C THR A 116 22.52 1.23 -5.26
N SER A 117 21.66 2.00 -4.56
CA SER A 117 22.06 2.74 -3.37
C SER A 117 22.20 1.81 -2.16
N GLU A 118 23.21 2.05 -1.34
CA GLU A 118 23.37 1.36 -0.04
C GLU A 118 22.43 1.90 1.04
N ASP A 119 21.95 3.15 0.89
CA ASP A 119 21.02 3.81 1.81
C ASP A 119 19.81 4.34 1.02
N TRP A 120 18.74 3.55 1.02
CA TRP A 120 17.50 3.88 0.30
C TRP A 120 16.74 5.02 0.97
N VAL A 121 16.80 5.16 2.30
CA VAL A 121 16.17 6.28 3.03
C VAL A 121 16.81 7.59 2.63
N LYS A 122 18.14 7.66 2.68
CA LYS A 122 18.88 8.85 2.23
C LYS A 122 18.65 9.16 0.76
N SER A 123 18.66 8.14 -0.10
CA SER A 123 18.39 8.31 -1.53
C SER A 123 16.98 8.85 -1.79
N SER A 124 15.99 8.41 -1.01
CA SER A 124 14.62 8.92 -1.06
C SER A 124 14.54 10.38 -0.65
N LEU A 125 15.18 10.77 0.45
CA LEU A 125 15.26 12.16 0.90
C LEU A 125 15.97 13.06 -0.12
N ASP A 126 17.04 12.57 -0.76
CA ASP A 126 17.77 13.30 -1.82
C ASP A 126 16.89 13.59 -3.05
N LEU A 127 15.87 12.76 -3.30
CA LEU A 127 14.94 12.92 -4.42
C LEU A 127 13.70 13.74 -4.07
N LEU A 128 13.43 13.98 -2.79
CA LEU A 128 12.27 14.73 -2.31
C LEU A 128 12.50 16.24 -2.44
N GLY A 129 11.45 17.00 -2.77
CA GLY A 129 11.48 18.46 -2.91
C GLY A 129 11.66 18.94 -4.35
N GLY A 130 12.42 20.02 -4.53
CA GLY A 130 12.71 20.64 -5.83
C GLY A 130 11.71 21.75 -6.20
N LYS A 131 11.45 21.94 -7.50
CA LYS A 131 10.62 23.05 -8.03
C LYS A 131 9.12 22.74 -8.11
N GLY A 132 8.70 21.50 -7.80
CA GLY A 132 7.30 21.12 -7.83
C GLY A 132 6.51 21.78 -6.69
N LYS A 133 5.19 21.84 -6.85
CA LYS A 133 4.30 22.40 -5.83
C LYS A 133 3.89 21.32 -4.83
N ILE A 134 3.90 21.67 -3.55
CA ILE A 134 3.30 20.86 -2.49
C ILE A 134 1.77 20.93 -2.64
N GLY A 135 1.08 19.80 -2.47
CA GLY A 135 -0.36 19.69 -2.62
C GLY A 135 -0.80 19.14 -3.97
N GLU A 136 0.06 19.09 -4.98
CA GLU A 136 -0.24 18.46 -6.26
C GLU A 136 0.01 16.95 -6.19
N PHE A 137 -1.00 16.15 -6.54
CA PHE A 137 -0.90 14.68 -6.54
C PHE A 137 0.13 14.20 -7.57
N ARG A 138 1.08 13.39 -7.09
CA ARG A 138 2.07 12.74 -7.93
C ARG A 138 2.43 11.37 -7.36
N TYR A 139 2.04 10.32 -8.05
CA TYR A 139 2.38 8.96 -7.63
C TYR A 139 3.88 8.72 -7.64
N ALA A 140 4.43 8.32 -6.49
CA ALA A 140 5.81 7.94 -6.31
C ALA A 140 5.88 6.43 -5.97
N PRO A 141 6.34 5.58 -6.90
CA PRO A 141 6.26 4.14 -6.69
C PRO A 141 7.15 3.60 -5.57
N VAL A 142 8.29 4.21 -5.30
CA VAL A 142 9.31 3.65 -4.38
C VAL A 142 9.70 4.56 -3.21
N ILE A 143 9.76 5.86 -3.36
CA ILE A 143 10.37 6.81 -2.39
C ILE A 143 9.62 6.86 -1.06
N GLY A 144 8.29 6.82 -1.07
CA GLY A 144 7.47 6.92 0.16
C GLY A 144 7.73 5.80 1.15
N PRO A 145 7.68 4.53 0.74
CA PRO A 145 7.92 3.39 1.62
C PRO A 145 9.22 3.45 2.40
N ASP A 146 10.33 3.86 1.77
CA ASP A 146 11.62 3.91 2.43
C ASP A 146 11.72 5.05 3.44
N ILE A 147 11.14 6.21 3.13
CA ILE A 147 11.03 7.31 4.11
C ILE A 147 10.20 6.88 5.30
N PHE A 148 9.06 6.20 5.12
CA PHE A 148 8.25 5.70 6.24
C PHE A 148 8.98 4.64 7.06
N SER A 149 9.74 3.76 6.41
CA SER A 149 10.59 2.80 7.10
C SER A 149 11.63 3.49 7.98
N GLY A 150 12.29 4.53 7.45
CA GLY A 150 13.23 5.37 8.19
C GLY A 150 12.57 6.10 9.37
N ILE A 151 11.37 6.65 9.18
CA ILE A 151 10.61 7.32 10.24
C ILE A 151 10.31 6.34 11.38
N ILE A 152 9.74 5.17 11.09
CA ILE A 152 9.45 4.16 12.11
C ILE A 152 10.73 3.78 12.86
N LYS A 153 11.81 3.50 12.15
CA LYS A 153 13.10 3.15 12.77
C LYS A 153 13.61 4.24 13.71
N ASN A 154 13.59 5.50 13.26
CA ASN A 154 14.15 6.61 14.02
C ASN A 154 13.29 7.00 15.23
N THR A 155 11.97 6.83 15.16
CA THR A 155 11.04 7.19 16.24
C THR A 155 10.84 6.06 17.25
N THR A 156 10.97 4.79 16.84
CA THR A 156 10.64 3.63 17.69
C THR A 156 11.85 2.77 18.06
N ALA A 157 13.02 3.01 17.45
CA ALA A 157 14.22 2.16 17.51
C ALA A 157 13.97 0.71 16.99
N MET A 158 12.84 0.44 16.32
CA MET A 158 12.50 -0.86 15.73
C MET A 158 12.63 -0.81 14.21
N THR A 159 12.96 -1.95 13.59
CA THR A 159 12.73 -2.09 12.16
C THR A 159 11.23 -2.02 11.85
N VAL A 160 10.84 -1.62 10.64
CA VAL A 160 9.43 -1.59 10.25
C VAL A 160 8.76 -2.97 10.40
N LEU A 161 9.49 -4.05 10.12
CA LEU A 161 8.98 -5.40 10.28
C LEU A 161 8.73 -5.76 11.75
N ASN A 162 9.66 -5.44 12.66
CA ASN A 162 9.49 -5.71 14.09
C ASN A 162 8.36 -4.87 14.69
N PHE A 163 8.22 -3.61 14.23
CA PHE A 163 7.11 -2.76 14.64
C PHE A 163 5.76 -3.31 14.15
N ALA A 164 5.70 -3.73 12.87
CA ALA A 164 4.52 -4.35 12.29
C ALA A 164 4.14 -5.66 13.00
N LYS A 165 5.09 -6.53 13.26
CA LYS A 165 4.85 -7.77 14.03
C LYS A 165 4.20 -7.46 15.36
N LYS A 166 4.83 -6.63 16.16
CA LYS A 166 4.40 -6.32 17.54
C LYS A 166 3.06 -5.60 17.61
N TYR A 167 2.77 -4.67 16.72
CA TYR A 167 1.65 -3.74 16.88
C TYR A 167 0.53 -3.91 15.85
N LEU A 168 0.73 -4.73 14.82
CA LEU A 168 -0.29 -5.00 13.82
C LEU A 168 -0.52 -6.50 13.64
N PHE A 169 0.53 -7.30 13.36
CA PHE A 169 0.35 -8.69 12.98
C PHE A 169 -0.02 -9.58 14.17
N GLU A 170 0.70 -9.50 15.29
CA GLU A 170 0.39 -10.26 16.50
C GLU A 170 -1.01 -9.95 17.05
N PRO A 171 -1.46 -8.67 17.18
CA PRO A 171 -2.82 -8.38 17.61
C PRO A 171 -3.93 -8.86 16.66
N LEU A 172 -3.60 -9.07 15.38
CA LEU A 172 -4.52 -9.59 14.35
C LEU A 172 -4.34 -11.09 14.09
N GLU A 173 -3.49 -11.78 14.88
CA GLU A 173 -3.18 -13.20 14.73
C GLU A 173 -2.66 -13.56 13.32
N ILE A 174 -1.92 -12.63 12.69
CA ILE A 174 -1.31 -12.81 11.37
C ILE A 174 0.08 -13.45 11.55
N GLU A 175 0.22 -14.69 11.11
CA GLU A 175 1.48 -15.45 11.25
C GLU A 175 2.54 -15.09 10.20
N VAL A 176 2.12 -14.63 9.02
CA VAL A 176 3.03 -14.30 7.91
C VAL A 176 2.78 -12.86 7.44
N PRO A 177 3.78 -11.98 7.47
CA PRO A 177 3.62 -10.62 6.99
C PRO A 177 3.54 -10.56 5.46
N GLY A 178 2.54 -9.86 4.96
CA GLY A 178 2.37 -9.51 3.55
C GLY A 178 2.33 -7.99 3.36
N ASP A 179 2.54 -7.52 2.14
CA ASP A 179 2.65 -6.10 1.80
C ASP A 179 1.34 -5.50 1.24
N ILE A 180 0.87 -4.31 1.69
CA ILE A 180 -0.46 -3.71 1.37
C ILE A 180 -0.43 -2.21 0.98
N ILE A 181 -1.25 -1.72 0.00
CA ILE A 181 -1.52 -0.28 -0.28
C ILE A 181 -2.98 0.07 -0.61
N PHE A 182 -3.41 1.29 -0.30
CA PHE A 182 -4.72 1.89 -0.59
C PHE A 182 -4.73 2.88 -1.77
N HIS A 183 -5.82 2.87 -2.58
CA HIS A 183 -6.46 4.04 -3.19
C HIS A 183 -7.80 3.68 -3.87
N ASN A 184 -8.89 4.26 -3.46
CA ASN A 184 -9.82 5.08 -4.25
C ASN A 184 -10.99 5.61 -3.41
N LYS A 185 -11.42 6.85 -3.69
CA LYS A 185 -12.54 7.53 -3.04
C LYS A 185 -13.75 7.44 -3.95
N GLU A 186 -14.67 6.57 -3.68
CA GLU A 186 -16.09 6.74 -4.04
C GLU A 186 -16.97 5.92 -3.10
N GLU A 187 -17.96 6.58 -2.49
CA GLU A 187 -19.12 6.01 -1.82
C GLU A 187 -18.90 4.84 -0.85
N HIS A 188 -18.27 5.10 0.32
CA HIS A 188 -18.14 4.10 1.39
C HIS A 188 -17.35 2.84 1.03
N SER A 189 -16.58 2.87 -0.05
CA SER A 189 -15.69 1.78 -0.42
C SER A 189 -14.25 2.26 -0.61
N PHE A 190 -13.30 1.41 -0.24
CA PHE A 190 -11.87 1.66 -0.33
C PHE A 190 -11.21 0.50 -1.05
N ALA A 191 -10.16 0.76 -1.82
CA ALA A 191 -9.40 -0.29 -2.45
C ALA A 191 -7.90 -0.07 -2.30
N ALA A 192 -7.20 -1.13 -1.89
CA ALA A 192 -5.76 -1.24 -1.96
C ALA A 192 -5.39 -1.90 -3.27
N LEU A 193 -4.53 -1.30 -4.07
CA LEU A 193 -4.16 -1.79 -5.39
C LEU A 193 -2.66 -2.03 -5.48
N GLY A 194 -2.25 -3.19 -5.99
CA GLY A 194 -0.87 -3.55 -6.27
C GLY A 194 -0.67 -4.03 -7.70
N ASP A 195 0.56 -3.87 -8.20
CA ASP A 195 0.92 -4.37 -9.52
C ASP A 195 0.58 -5.87 -9.68
N GLY A 196 0.30 -6.28 -10.91
CA GLY A 196 -0.14 -7.65 -11.19
C GLY A 196 -1.64 -7.89 -10.93
N GLY A 197 -2.36 -6.91 -10.34
CA GLY A 197 -3.78 -7.02 -10.05
C GLY A 197 -4.08 -7.53 -8.63
N ASN A 198 -3.19 -7.28 -7.68
CA ASN A 198 -3.46 -7.49 -6.27
C ASN A 198 -4.42 -6.41 -5.75
N VAL A 199 -5.43 -6.79 -4.99
CA VAL A 199 -6.45 -5.87 -4.47
C VAL A 199 -6.88 -6.31 -3.08
N ILE A 200 -7.01 -5.35 -2.16
CA ILE A 200 -7.90 -5.46 -1.01
C ILE A 200 -8.98 -4.39 -1.21
N TYR A 201 -10.22 -4.81 -1.33
CA TYR A 201 -11.37 -3.94 -1.48
C TYR A 201 -12.24 -4.04 -0.24
N ILE A 202 -12.64 -2.90 0.28
CA ILE A 202 -13.49 -2.79 1.48
C ILE A 202 -14.72 -1.96 1.10
N ASN A 203 -15.90 -2.51 1.32
CA ASN A 203 -17.17 -1.81 1.22
C ASN A 203 -17.82 -1.78 2.62
N SER A 204 -17.69 -0.64 3.30
CA SER A 204 -18.21 -0.49 4.67
C SER A 204 -19.74 -0.48 4.74
N LYS A 205 -20.42 -0.03 3.69
CA LYS A 205 -21.89 -0.06 3.63
C LYS A 205 -22.41 -1.50 3.61
N GLU A 206 -21.74 -2.37 2.87
CA GLU A 206 -22.11 -3.78 2.74
C GLU A 206 -21.42 -4.67 3.79
N ASN A 207 -20.60 -4.08 4.68
CA ASN A 207 -19.74 -4.83 5.61
C ASN A 207 -18.99 -5.98 4.90
N MET A 208 -18.39 -5.66 3.75
CA MET A 208 -17.78 -6.62 2.83
C MET A 208 -16.30 -6.30 2.61
N VAL A 209 -15.47 -7.34 2.62
CA VAL A 209 -14.07 -7.29 2.21
C VAL A 209 -13.84 -8.29 1.08
N ILE A 210 -13.21 -7.85 0.01
CA ILE A 210 -12.79 -8.71 -1.12
C ILE A 210 -11.28 -8.58 -1.28
N ILE A 211 -10.60 -9.72 -1.20
CA ILE A 211 -9.15 -9.82 -1.41
C ILE A 211 -8.92 -10.57 -2.71
N ILE A 212 -8.09 -10.00 -3.60
CA ILE A 212 -7.61 -10.67 -4.81
C ILE A 212 -6.09 -10.69 -4.73
N ALA A 213 -5.52 -11.88 -4.67
CA ALA A 213 -4.09 -12.12 -4.78
C ALA A 213 -3.76 -12.64 -6.18
N SER A 214 -2.76 -12.07 -6.82
CA SER A 214 -2.45 -12.33 -8.23
C SER A 214 -0.94 -12.48 -8.44
N TYR A 215 -0.56 -13.35 -9.38
CA TYR A 215 0.80 -13.41 -9.89
C TYR A 215 1.11 -12.18 -10.73
N PHE A 216 2.36 -11.72 -10.69
CA PHE A 216 2.77 -10.57 -11.47
C PHE A 216 2.54 -10.83 -12.97
N LYS A 217 1.82 -9.91 -13.61
CA LYS A 217 1.63 -9.82 -15.04
C LYS A 217 1.56 -8.36 -15.44
N PRO A 218 2.32 -7.88 -16.42
CA PRO A 218 2.20 -6.51 -16.91
C PRO A 218 0.87 -6.31 -17.63
N ARG A 219 0.31 -5.09 -17.53
CA ARG A 219 -0.91 -4.68 -18.23
C ARG A 219 -2.12 -5.59 -17.95
N VAL A 220 -2.33 -5.90 -16.69
CA VAL A 220 -3.48 -6.72 -16.26
C VAL A 220 -4.81 -5.99 -16.50
N LYS A 221 -5.88 -6.76 -16.63
CA LYS A 221 -7.24 -6.22 -16.65
C LYS A 221 -7.59 -5.61 -15.29
N ASP A 222 -8.39 -4.56 -15.33
CA ASP A 222 -8.86 -3.86 -14.15
C ASP A 222 -9.62 -4.80 -13.19
N ARG A 223 -9.08 -4.97 -11.99
CA ARG A 223 -9.66 -5.79 -10.92
C ARG A 223 -10.86 -5.13 -10.25
N MET A 224 -10.93 -3.79 -10.27
CA MET A 224 -12.11 -3.08 -9.77
C MET A 224 -13.32 -3.41 -10.63
N LYS A 225 -13.14 -3.57 -11.96
CA LYS A 225 -14.19 -4.04 -12.86
C LYS A 225 -14.62 -5.47 -12.53
N LEU A 226 -13.69 -6.39 -12.22
CA LEU A 226 -14.01 -7.74 -11.77
C LEU A 226 -14.85 -7.70 -10.48
N ILE A 227 -14.44 -6.89 -9.51
CA ILE A 227 -15.14 -6.75 -8.24
C ILE A 227 -16.55 -6.20 -8.45
N LYS A 228 -16.67 -5.05 -9.12
CA LYS A 228 -17.92 -4.31 -9.24
C LYS A 228 -18.96 -4.99 -10.14
N GLU A 229 -18.52 -5.63 -11.24
CA GLU A 229 -19.43 -6.24 -12.21
C GLU A 229 -19.78 -7.69 -11.88
N TYR A 230 -18.88 -8.42 -11.22
CA TYR A 230 -19.04 -9.88 -11.09
C TYR A 230 -19.04 -10.36 -9.65
N ILE A 231 -18.17 -9.85 -8.74
CA ILE A 231 -18.04 -10.39 -7.40
C ILE A 231 -19.04 -9.72 -6.45
N GLU A 232 -18.92 -8.40 -6.25
CA GLU A 232 -19.75 -7.65 -5.30
C GLU A 232 -21.26 -7.92 -5.47
N PRO A 233 -21.84 -7.96 -6.70
CA PRO A 233 -23.27 -8.19 -6.88
C PRO A 233 -23.76 -9.57 -6.44
N MET A 234 -22.88 -10.55 -6.23
CA MET A 234 -23.29 -11.89 -5.78
C MET A 234 -23.62 -11.93 -4.29
N TRP A 235 -23.07 -11.03 -3.49
CA TRP A 235 -23.22 -10.99 -2.03
C TRP A 235 -23.70 -9.63 -1.52
N LYS A 236 -24.09 -8.73 -2.41
CA LYS A 236 -24.73 -7.45 -2.07
C LYS A 236 -26.22 -7.72 -1.80
N GLU A 237 -26.73 -7.13 -0.72
CA GLU A 237 -28.17 -7.14 -0.37
C GLU A 237 -28.95 -6.07 -1.14
#